data_376baa5b6f2beb751aaca06d0ac8377f
#
_entry.id   376baa5b6f2beb751aaca06d0ac8377f
#
_cell.length_a   1.000
_cell.length_b   1.000
_cell.length_c   1.000
_cell.angle_alpha   90.00
_cell.angle_beta   90.00
_cell.angle_gamma   90.00
#
_symmetry.space_group_name_H-M   'P 1'
#
loop_
_entity.id
_entity.type
_entity.pdbx_description
1 polymer ?
#
loop_
_entity_poly.entity_id
_entity_poly.type
_entity_poly.pdbx_seq_one_letter_code
_entity_poly.pdbx_strand_id
1 'polypeptide(L)'
;MQTHYDAELKDTVRYLGKTLGETIKNQLGQEWLDRIEKIRKGGRASYQGDATCSEELKETFKTMSDSDLLTVGRAFAQFLNLGNIAEQEYNAAMNVDASIDALFKHLDKAELTAEKVQDAVAKLNIDLVLTAHPTEVTRRTLIHKHKELANCLQAIHQESLNDVERKKIETRIADLIAQAWHTEEIRSVRPTPVDEARWGFSVIENSLWEAVPDFMRELDGRLNEDYEVSLPLDASPVQFSSWMGGDRDGNPFVTSKVTEQVLLLARKRAAKLFAIDLDRLQVELSMYDCNDALREKVGDANEPYRALLRPLVDKFIATRDGISDYLAG
;
A
#
# COMPACT_ATOMS: atom_id res chain seq x y z
N MET A 1 28.22 9.41 3.38
CA MET A 1 26.76 9.42 3.20
C MET A 1 26.10 8.21 3.91
N GLN A 2 26.49 6.97 3.62
CA GLN A 2 25.84 5.76 4.18
C GLN A 2 25.77 5.71 5.73
N THR A 3 26.76 6.23 6.45
CA THR A 3 26.79 6.25 7.93
C THR A 3 25.80 7.22 8.58
N HIS A 4 25.41 8.28 7.90
CA HIS A 4 24.42 9.27 8.42
C HIS A 4 23.00 8.73 8.26
N TYR A 5 22.72 8.08 7.15
CA TYR A 5 21.42 7.52 6.80
C TYR A 5 21.04 6.32 7.68
N ASP A 6 22.01 5.45 8.03
CA ASP A 6 21.82 4.40 9.02
C ASP A 6 21.44 4.94 10.42
N ALA A 7 21.79 6.17 10.74
CA ALA A 7 21.45 6.81 12.00
C ALA A 7 19.97 7.24 12.04
N GLU A 8 19.45 7.82 10.97
CA GLU A 8 18.07 8.29 10.86
C GLU A 8 17.06 7.12 10.95
N LEU A 9 17.28 6.05 10.20
CA LEU A 9 16.48 4.84 10.32
C LEU A 9 16.51 4.27 11.74
N LYS A 10 17.70 4.20 12.35
CA LYS A 10 17.85 3.72 13.74
C LYS A 10 17.10 4.59 14.74
N ASP A 11 17.09 5.90 14.53
CA ASP A 11 16.39 6.84 15.40
C ASP A 11 14.88 6.72 15.24
N THR A 12 14.38 6.56 14.02
CA THR A 12 12.96 6.29 13.74
C THR A 12 12.50 4.98 14.38
N VAL A 13 13.25 3.87 14.19
CA VAL A 13 12.93 2.58 14.81
C VAL A 13 12.98 2.69 16.35
N ARG A 14 13.94 3.43 16.91
CA ARG A 14 14.01 3.68 18.35
C ARG A 14 12.82 4.47 18.86
N TYR A 15 12.41 5.50 18.15
CA TYR A 15 11.23 6.31 18.48
C TYR A 15 9.96 5.46 18.50
N LEU A 16 9.71 4.68 17.44
CA LEU A 16 8.54 3.79 17.36
C LEU A 16 8.57 2.71 18.44
N GLY A 17 9.74 2.11 18.70
CA GLY A 17 9.92 1.13 19.77
C GLY A 17 9.68 1.71 21.17
N LYS A 18 10.10 2.95 21.42
CA LYS A 18 9.81 3.67 22.66
C LYS A 18 8.30 3.92 22.82
N THR A 19 7.63 4.37 21.77
CA THR A 19 6.19 4.63 21.76
C THR A 19 5.40 3.34 22.01
N LEU A 20 5.80 2.22 21.42
CA LEU A 20 5.23 0.90 21.72
C LEU A 20 5.47 0.52 23.19
N GLY A 21 6.68 0.74 23.71
CA GLY A 21 7.01 0.48 25.11
C GLY A 21 6.13 1.28 26.07
N GLU A 22 5.87 2.56 25.79
CA GLU A 22 4.94 3.41 26.55
C GLU A 22 3.51 2.87 26.47
N THR A 23 3.06 2.42 25.31
CA THR A 23 1.76 1.75 25.15
C THR A 23 1.66 0.51 26.02
N ILE A 24 2.64 -0.37 25.98
CA ILE A 24 2.68 -1.60 26.82
C ILE A 24 2.67 -1.24 28.29
N LYS A 25 3.48 -0.29 28.72
CA LYS A 25 3.51 0.20 30.10
C LYS A 25 2.16 0.72 30.57
N ASN A 26 1.51 1.53 29.76
CA ASN A 26 0.22 2.13 30.10
C ASN A 26 -0.91 1.09 30.16
N GLN A 27 -0.83 0.02 29.39
CA GLN A 27 -1.85 -1.02 29.30
C GLN A 27 -1.64 -2.18 30.27
N LEU A 28 -0.41 -2.61 30.45
CA LEU A 28 -0.06 -3.81 31.22
C LEU A 28 0.78 -3.52 32.48
N GLY A 29 1.27 -2.29 32.64
CA GLY A 29 2.10 -1.88 33.75
C GLY A 29 3.62 -1.98 33.48
N GLN A 30 4.39 -1.38 34.40
CA GLN A 30 5.87 -1.31 34.27
C GLN A 30 6.54 -2.69 34.29
N GLU A 31 6.02 -3.63 35.07
CA GLU A 31 6.56 -4.98 35.18
C GLU A 31 6.59 -5.72 33.84
N TRP A 32 5.54 -5.54 33.02
CA TRP A 32 5.48 -6.11 31.68
C TRP A 32 6.50 -5.49 30.75
N LEU A 33 6.67 -4.18 30.79
CA LEU A 33 7.70 -3.50 30.00
C LEU A 33 9.09 -4.01 30.37
N ASP A 34 9.39 -4.11 31.66
CA ASP A 34 10.69 -4.61 32.16
C ASP A 34 10.94 -6.06 31.73
N ARG A 35 9.91 -6.91 31.79
CA ARG A 35 9.97 -8.31 31.37
C ARG A 35 10.27 -8.43 29.86
N ILE A 36 9.57 -7.67 29.02
CA ILE A 36 9.79 -7.64 27.55
C ILE A 36 11.19 -7.11 27.24
N GLU A 37 11.64 -6.05 27.91
CA GLU A 37 12.98 -5.51 27.74
C GLU A 37 14.08 -6.50 28.19
N LYS A 38 13.86 -7.26 29.27
CA LYS A 38 14.78 -8.32 29.69
C LYS A 38 14.89 -9.41 28.61
N ILE A 39 13.77 -9.86 28.06
CA ILE A 39 13.75 -10.86 26.98
C ILE A 39 14.45 -10.32 25.73
N ARG A 40 14.18 -9.08 25.32
CA ARG A 40 14.81 -8.43 24.16
C ARG A 40 16.34 -8.35 24.31
N LYS A 41 16.82 -7.90 25.47
CA LYS A 41 18.26 -7.79 25.76
C LYS A 41 18.92 -9.16 25.81
N GLY A 42 18.29 -10.13 26.49
CA GLY A 42 18.78 -11.50 26.57
C GLY A 42 18.82 -12.17 25.19
N GLY A 43 17.79 -11.97 24.35
CA GLY A 43 17.77 -12.49 22.98
C GLY A 43 18.91 -11.94 22.13
N ARG A 44 19.20 -10.64 22.27
CA ARG A 44 20.33 -10.01 21.57
C ARG A 44 21.68 -10.57 22.04
N ALA A 45 21.88 -10.73 23.35
CA ALA A 45 23.11 -11.31 23.92
C ALA A 45 23.28 -12.77 23.49
N SER A 46 22.22 -13.57 23.55
CA SER A 46 22.22 -14.96 23.06
C SER A 46 22.59 -15.05 21.57
N TYR A 47 22.04 -14.17 20.73
CA TYR A 47 22.39 -14.11 19.30
C TYR A 47 23.87 -13.73 19.07
N GLN A 48 24.46 -12.95 19.98
CA GLN A 48 25.87 -12.59 19.96
C GLN A 48 26.79 -13.68 20.54
N GLY A 49 26.24 -14.83 20.94
CA GLY A 49 26.99 -16.01 21.40
C GLY A 49 27.03 -16.19 22.91
N ASP A 50 26.27 -15.43 23.69
CA ASP A 50 26.17 -15.59 25.14
C ASP A 50 25.31 -16.82 25.49
N ALA A 51 25.97 -17.93 25.81
CA ALA A 51 25.31 -19.20 26.15
C ALA A 51 24.51 -19.10 27.47
N THR A 52 24.94 -18.27 28.42
CA THR A 52 24.26 -18.10 29.73
C THR A 52 22.91 -17.41 29.48
N CYS A 53 22.90 -16.33 28.71
CA CYS A 53 21.66 -15.66 28.34
C CYS A 53 20.71 -16.56 27.53
N SER A 54 21.25 -17.46 26.70
CA SER A 54 20.45 -18.44 25.96
C SER A 54 19.71 -19.41 26.88
N GLU A 55 20.38 -19.96 27.88
CA GLU A 55 19.76 -20.88 28.86
C GLU A 55 18.75 -20.16 29.77
N GLU A 56 19.08 -18.95 30.24
CA GLU A 56 18.16 -18.13 31.03
C GLU A 56 16.85 -17.80 30.26
N LEU A 57 16.94 -17.52 28.95
CA LEU A 57 15.76 -17.30 28.11
C LEU A 57 14.93 -18.57 27.97
N LYS A 58 15.56 -19.74 27.74
CA LYS A 58 14.84 -21.00 27.64
C LYS A 58 14.05 -21.28 28.92
N GLU A 59 14.68 -21.11 30.10
CA GLU A 59 14.00 -21.31 31.38
C GLU A 59 12.89 -20.26 31.59
N THR A 60 13.11 -19.00 31.18
CA THR A 60 12.10 -17.96 31.25
C THR A 60 10.86 -18.37 30.43
N PHE A 61 11.05 -18.83 29.19
CA PHE A 61 9.92 -19.23 28.34
C PHE A 61 9.20 -20.48 28.83
N LYS A 62 9.93 -21.46 29.42
CA LYS A 62 9.33 -22.69 30.00
C LYS A 62 8.41 -22.38 31.18
N THR A 63 8.68 -21.32 31.93
CA THR A 63 7.92 -20.93 33.12
C THR A 63 6.77 -19.99 32.85
N MET A 64 6.65 -19.48 31.62
CA MET A 64 5.57 -18.59 31.19
C MET A 64 4.27 -19.35 30.96
N SER A 65 3.15 -18.73 31.30
CA SER A 65 1.83 -19.17 30.86
C SER A 65 1.62 -18.92 29.36
N ASP A 66 0.68 -19.61 28.75
CA ASP A 66 0.32 -19.41 27.33
C ASP A 66 -0.11 -17.96 27.07
N SER A 67 -0.84 -17.34 27.98
CA SER A 67 -1.24 -15.94 27.87
C SER A 67 -0.06 -14.97 27.94
N ASP A 68 0.95 -15.27 28.75
CA ASP A 68 2.19 -14.50 28.84
C ASP A 68 3.00 -14.61 27.54
N LEU A 69 3.12 -15.85 27.00
CA LEU A 69 3.79 -16.11 25.73
C LEU A 69 3.13 -15.36 24.57
N LEU A 70 1.80 -15.35 24.53
CA LEU A 70 1.05 -14.57 23.53
C LEU A 70 1.29 -13.07 23.67
N THR A 71 1.36 -12.54 24.89
CA THR A 71 1.65 -11.12 25.14
C THR A 71 3.06 -10.73 24.67
N VAL A 72 4.04 -11.56 24.99
CA VAL A 72 5.43 -11.38 24.53
C VAL A 72 5.50 -11.48 23.01
N GLY A 73 4.89 -12.51 22.42
CA GLY A 73 4.82 -12.69 20.98
C GLY A 73 4.23 -11.48 20.26
N ARG A 74 3.12 -10.94 20.78
CA ARG A 74 2.48 -9.71 20.26
C ARG A 74 3.42 -8.52 20.32
N ALA A 75 4.13 -8.32 21.43
CA ALA A 75 5.06 -7.20 21.57
C ALA A 75 6.18 -7.24 20.52
N PHE A 76 6.75 -8.41 20.28
CA PHE A 76 7.79 -8.58 19.26
C PHE A 76 7.23 -8.48 17.84
N ALA A 77 6.07 -9.08 17.54
CA ALA A 77 5.42 -8.94 16.23
C ALA A 77 5.13 -7.48 15.89
N GLN A 78 4.56 -6.72 16.84
CA GLN A 78 4.31 -5.29 16.66
C GLN A 78 5.60 -4.50 16.47
N PHE A 79 6.65 -4.78 17.25
CA PHE A 79 7.93 -4.11 17.07
C PHE A 79 8.56 -4.38 15.71
N LEU A 80 8.49 -5.62 15.20
CA LEU A 80 8.98 -5.98 13.87
C LEU A 80 8.18 -5.28 12.77
N ASN A 81 6.84 -5.23 12.89
CA ASN A 81 6.00 -4.51 11.95
C ASN A 81 6.35 -3.01 11.91
N LEU A 82 6.55 -2.38 13.06
CA LEU A 82 6.97 -0.98 13.14
C LEU A 82 8.36 -0.76 12.52
N GLY A 83 9.29 -1.68 12.75
CA GLY A 83 10.62 -1.66 12.13
C GLY A 83 10.55 -1.78 10.60
N ASN A 84 9.73 -2.69 10.09
CA ASN A 84 9.52 -2.88 8.66
C ASN A 84 8.90 -1.63 8.01
N ILE A 85 7.93 -0.98 8.66
CA ILE A 85 7.32 0.26 8.15
C ILE A 85 8.38 1.36 8.08
N ALA A 86 9.18 1.55 9.13
CA ALA A 86 10.25 2.54 9.13
C ALA A 86 11.29 2.28 8.03
N GLU A 87 11.66 1.02 7.82
CA GLU A 87 12.61 0.61 6.77
C GLU A 87 12.03 0.82 5.37
N GLN A 88 10.76 0.49 5.15
CA GLN A 88 10.09 0.72 3.87
C GLN A 88 10.02 2.20 3.52
N GLU A 89 9.63 3.06 4.46
CA GLU A 89 9.59 4.50 4.25
C GLU A 89 10.98 5.09 3.99
N TYR A 90 11.96 4.63 4.76
CA TYR A 90 13.36 5.01 4.56
C TYR A 90 13.88 4.61 3.18
N ASN A 91 13.65 3.35 2.76
CA ASN A 91 14.07 2.86 1.46
C ASN A 91 13.33 3.55 0.31
N ALA A 92 12.04 3.86 0.47
CA ALA A 92 11.29 4.62 -0.54
C ALA A 92 11.88 6.03 -0.75
N ALA A 93 12.28 6.71 0.33
CA ALA A 93 12.92 8.02 0.26
C ALA A 93 14.34 7.96 -0.35
N MET A 94 15.06 6.83 -0.19
CA MET A 94 16.45 6.65 -0.62
C MET A 94 16.61 5.98 -1.99
N ASN A 95 15.54 5.44 -2.57
CA ASN A 95 15.63 4.61 -3.78
C ASN A 95 15.74 5.45 -5.05
N VAL A 96 16.76 6.33 -5.07
CA VAL A 96 17.08 7.20 -6.20
C VAL A 96 17.48 6.39 -7.45
N ASP A 97 18.07 5.21 -7.26
CA ASP A 97 18.55 4.37 -8.38
C ASP A 97 17.42 3.62 -9.13
N ALA A 98 16.24 3.52 -8.53
CA ALA A 98 15.05 2.94 -9.17
C ALA A 98 14.05 4.01 -9.66
N SER A 99 14.48 5.27 -9.74
CA SER A 99 13.66 6.37 -10.24
C SER A 99 13.62 6.40 -11.77
N ILE A 100 12.60 7.05 -12.32
CA ILE A 100 12.54 7.38 -13.75
C ILE A 100 13.78 8.18 -14.18
N ASP A 101 14.24 9.09 -13.34
CA ASP A 101 15.48 9.86 -13.59
C ASP A 101 16.72 8.97 -13.76
N ALA A 102 16.84 7.91 -12.98
CA ALA A 102 17.94 6.97 -13.12
C ALA A 102 17.84 6.19 -14.44
N LEU A 103 16.63 5.79 -14.82
CA LEU A 103 16.38 5.15 -16.13
C LEU A 103 16.82 6.06 -17.27
N PHE A 104 16.38 7.32 -17.27
CA PHE A 104 16.70 8.26 -18.36
C PHE A 104 18.20 8.57 -18.41
N LYS A 105 18.89 8.70 -17.28
CA LYS A 105 20.37 8.80 -17.23
C LYS A 105 21.06 7.58 -17.86
N HIS A 106 20.50 6.39 -17.79
CA HIS A 106 21.03 5.21 -18.48
C HIS A 106 20.75 5.25 -19.98
N LEU A 107 19.56 5.71 -20.40
CA LEU A 107 19.21 5.88 -21.80
C LEU A 107 20.12 6.92 -22.48
N ASP A 108 20.41 8.03 -21.83
CA ASP A 108 21.33 9.07 -22.31
C ASP A 108 22.74 8.53 -22.54
N LYS A 109 23.25 7.73 -21.59
CA LYS A 109 24.56 7.07 -21.73
C LYS A 109 24.61 6.06 -22.88
N ALA A 110 23.47 5.50 -23.24
CA ALA A 110 23.37 4.53 -24.35
C ALA A 110 23.24 5.19 -25.71
N GLU A 111 23.20 6.56 -25.78
CA GLU A 111 23.10 7.35 -27.01
C GLU A 111 21.98 6.86 -27.96
N LEU A 112 20.79 6.57 -27.38
CA LEU A 112 19.64 6.08 -28.15
C LEU A 112 18.99 7.22 -28.93
N THR A 113 18.58 6.91 -30.16
CA THR A 113 17.79 7.86 -30.97
C THR A 113 16.35 7.86 -30.57
N ALA A 114 15.64 8.98 -30.78
CA ALA A 114 14.20 9.11 -30.51
C ALA A 114 13.37 7.98 -31.17
N GLU A 115 13.70 7.58 -32.40
CA GLU A 115 13.03 6.49 -33.13
C GLU A 115 13.18 5.15 -32.39
N LYS A 116 14.38 4.84 -31.87
CA LYS A 116 14.61 3.59 -31.11
C LYS A 116 13.86 3.61 -29.77
N VAL A 117 13.81 4.76 -29.11
CA VAL A 117 13.07 4.94 -27.86
C VAL A 117 11.57 4.78 -28.11
N GLN A 118 11.03 5.42 -29.15
CA GLN A 118 9.63 5.29 -29.57
C GLN A 118 9.26 3.83 -29.87
N ASP A 119 10.10 3.12 -30.62
CA ASP A 119 9.92 1.70 -30.94
C ASP A 119 9.92 0.80 -29.69
N ALA A 120 10.80 1.08 -28.73
CA ALA A 120 10.87 0.34 -27.48
C ALA A 120 9.64 0.59 -26.61
N VAL A 121 9.24 1.84 -26.48
CA VAL A 121 8.06 2.25 -25.70
C VAL A 121 6.76 1.69 -26.28
N ALA A 122 6.63 1.68 -27.61
CA ALA A 122 5.47 1.09 -28.29
C ALA A 122 5.33 -0.43 -28.06
N LYS A 123 6.44 -1.12 -27.71
CA LYS A 123 6.49 -2.55 -27.41
C LYS A 123 6.52 -2.86 -25.92
N LEU A 124 6.57 -1.83 -25.07
CA LEU A 124 6.65 -2.00 -23.63
C LEU A 124 5.37 -2.65 -23.11
N ASN A 125 5.53 -3.81 -22.47
CA ASN A 125 4.44 -4.55 -21.86
C ASN A 125 4.94 -5.21 -20.57
N ILE A 126 4.52 -4.70 -19.45
CA ILE A 126 4.86 -5.16 -18.10
C ILE A 126 3.60 -5.67 -17.45
N ASP A 127 3.49 -6.97 -17.19
CA ASP A 127 2.37 -7.57 -16.47
C ASP A 127 2.80 -7.89 -15.04
N LEU A 128 2.23 -7.15 -14.07
CA LEU A 128 2.44 -7.34 -12.64
C LEU A 128 1.34 -8.26 -12.09
N VAL A 129 1.71 -9.52 -11.81
CA VAL A 129 0.77 -10.54 -11.38
C VAL A 129 0.63 -10.53 -9.85
N LEU A 130 -0.56 -10.20 -9.36
CA LEU A 130 -0.89 -10.27 -7.95
C LEU A 130 -1.16 -11.72 -7.53
N THR A 131 -0.44 -12.17 -6.51
CA THR A 131 -0.62 -13.49 -5.91
C THR A 131 -1.02 -13.38 -4.45
N ALA A 132 -1.77 -14.35 -3.93
CA ALA A 132 -2.03 -14.46 -2.49
C ALA A 132 -1.05 -15.44 -1.87
N HIS A 133 -0.41 -15.04 -0.75
CA HIS A 133 0.40 -15.97 0.02
C HIS A 133 -0.49 -16.64 1.09
N PRO A 134 -0.51 -17.97 1.20
CA PRO A 134 -1.40 -18.69 2.12
C PRO A 134 -1.20 -18.33 3.60
N THR A 135 -0.06 -17.76 3.95
CA THR A 135 0.28 -17.33 5.32
C THR A 135 -0.07 -15.88 5.61
N GLU A 136 -0.55 -15.13 4.63
CA GLU A 136 -0.88 -13.72 4.81
C GLU A 136 -2.29 -13.56 5.41
N VAL A 137 -2.33 -13.61 6.73
CA VAL A 137 -3.57 -13.52 7.53
C VAL A 137 -3.79 -12.15 8.16
N THR A 138 -3.00 -11.14 7.76
CA THR A 138 -3.06 -9.79 8.32
C THR A 138 -4.46 -9.17 8.12
N ARG A 139 -5.03 -8.60 9.17
CA ARG A 139 -6.34 -7.94 9.08
C ARG A 139 -6.25 -6.65 8.28
N ARG A 140 -7.23 -6.40 7.39
CA ARG A 140 -7.33 -5.13 6.63
C ARG A 140 -7.24 -3.89 7.51
N THR A 141 -7.77 -3.96 8.72
CA THR A 141 -7.70 -2.86 9.70
C THR A 141 -6.28 -2.58 10.19
N LEU A 142 -5.42 -3.60 10.28
CA LEU A 142 -4.00 -3.42 10.58
C LEU A 142 -3.26 -2.82 9.39
N ILE A 143 -3.51 -3.30 8.18
CA ILE A 143 -2.92 -2.73 6.95
C ILE A 143 -3.25 -1.24 6.85
N HIS A 144 -4.51 -0.86 7.08
CA HIS A 144 -4.90 0.55 7.10
C HIS A 144 -4.14 1.36 8.16
N LYS A 145 -4.00 0.83 9.39
CA LYS A 145 -3.23 1.49 10.44
C LYS A 145 -1.74 1.62 10.11
N HIS A 146 -1.16 0.59 9.49
CA HIS A 146 0.23 0.62 9.04
C HIS A 146 0.43 1.67 7.93
N LYS A 147 -0.50 1.77 6.97
CA LYS A 147 -0.47 2.83 5.94
C LYS A 147 -0.57 4.23 6.55
N GLU A 148 -1.50 4.43 7.48
CA GLU A 148 -1.61 5.71 8.19
C GLU A 148 -0.35 6.05 9.00
N LEU A 149 0.29 5.04 9.60
CA LEU A 149 1.55 5.22 10.30
C LEU A 149 2.68 5.63 9.33
N ALA A 150 2.77 4.98 8.17
CA ALA A 150 3.70 5.33 7.10
C ALA A 150 3.50 6.80 6.66
N ASN A 151 2.25 7.20 6.39
CA ASN A 151 1.92 8.60 6.06
C ASN A 151 2.37 9.58 7.16
N CYS A 152 2.20 9.21 8.44
CA CYS A 152 2.65 10.02 9.55
C CYS A 152 4.19 10.14 9.60
N LEU A 153 4.91 9.06 9.29
CA LEU A 153 6.38 9.07 9.22
C LEU A 153 6.88 9.95 8.08
N GLN A 154 6.27 9.88 6.91
CA GLN A 154 6.58 10.78 5.79
C GLN A 154 6.34 12.25 6.18
N ALA A 155 5.20 12.52 6.80
CA ALA A 155 4.85 13.88 7.19
C ALA A 155 5.80 14.45 8.27
N ILE A 156 6.26 13.64 9.24
CA ILE A 156 7.09 14.14 10.37
C ILE A 156 8.49 14.56 9.92
N HIS A 157 8.97 14.05 8.78
CA HIS A 157 10.27 14.39 8.20
C HIS A 157 10.24 15.65 7.31
N GLN A 158 9.08 16.28 7.12
CA GLN A 158 9.01 17.54 6.37
C GLN A 158 9.66 18.69 7.17
N GLU A 159 10.57 19.42 6.54
CA GLU A 159 11.33 20.51 7.15
C GLU A 159 10.47 21.71 7.60
N SER A 160 9.27 21.88 7.02
CA SER A 160 8.40 23.03 7.23
C SER A 160 7.41 22.88 8.40
N LEU A 161 7.44 21.80 9.17
CA LEU A 161 6.51 21.54 10.27
C LEU A 161 6.77 22.48 11.47
N ASN A 162 5.72 23.13 11.93
CA ASN A 162 5.75 23.83 13.22
C ASN A 162 5.53 22.83 14.40
N ASP A 163 5.83 23.28 15.62
CA ASP A 163 5.77 22.44 16.83
C ASP A 163 4.36 21.85 17.08
N VAL A 164 3.30 22.59 16.74
CA VAL A 164 1.91 22.15 16.94
C VAL A 164 1.56 21.04 15.95
N GLU A 165 1.97 21.18 14.71
CA GLU A 165 1.77 20.16 13.65
C GLU A 165 2.56 18.90 13.99
N ARG A 166 3.82 19.05 14.35
CA ARG A 166 4.68 17.94 14.78
C ARG A 166 4.03 17.17 15.93
N LYS A 167 3.57 17.85 16.95
CA LYS A 167 2.92 17.23 18.11
C LYS A 167 1.62 16.51 17.75
N LYS A 168 0.85 17.02 16.78
CA LYS A 168 -0.35 16.33 16.28
C LYS A 168 0.01 15.01 15.61
N ILE A 169 1.07 15.01 14.79
CA ILE A 169 1.54 13.80 14.10
C ILE A 169 2.07 12.78 15.13
N GLU A 170 2.88 13.21 16.09
CA GLU A 170 3.38 12.34 17.16
C GLU A 170 2.25 11.70 17.98
N THR A 171 1.22 12.49 18.30
CA THR A 171 0.02 11.98 18.98
C THR A 171 -0.69 10.94 18.10
N ARG A 172 -0.84 11.21 16.81
CA ARG A 172 -1.46 10.28 15.88
C ARG A 172 -0.68 8.97 15.75
N ILE A 173 0.65 9.03 15.72
CA ILE A 173 1.53 7.85 15.73
C ILE A 173 1.28 7.01 16.99
N ALA A 174 1.25 7.64 18.17
CA ALA A 174 1.01 6.96 19.43
C ALA A 174 -0.38 6.29 19.46
N ASP A 175 -1.41 6.98 18.97
CA ASP A 175 -2.77 6.44 18.85
C ASP A 175 -2.83 5.23 17.91
N LEU A 176 -2.17 5.30 16.77
CA LEU A 176 -2.12 4.20 15.79
C LEU A 176 -1.42 2.97 16.36
N ILE A 177 -0.31 3.15 17.07
CA ILE A 177 0.42 2.07 17.75
C ILE A 177 -0.46 1.45 18.84
N ALA A 178 -1.13 2.26 19.66
CA ALA A 178 -2.04 1.76 20.69
C ALA A 178 -3.24 1.01 20.08
N GLN A 179 -3.81 1.51 18.99
CA GLN A 179 -4.88 0.84 18.26
C GLN A 179 -4.41 -0.48 17.63
N ALA A 180 -3.18 -0.52 17.09
CA ALA A 180 -2.61 -1.75 16.54
C ALA A 180 -2.38 -2.79 17.65
N TRP A 181 -1.86 -2.37 18.80
CA TRP A 181 -1.69 -3.21 19.99
C TRP A 181 -2.99 -3.92 20.43
N HIS A 182 -4.12 -3.21 20.37
CA HIS A 182 -5.43 -3.75 20.71
C HIS A 182 -6.15 -4.45 19.56
N THR A 183 -5.56 -4.50 18.38
CA THR A 183 -6.14 -5.21 17.25
C THR A 183 -5.63 -6.65 17.24
N GLU A 184 -6.54 -7.60 17.17
CA GLU A 184 -6.19 -9.00 17.07
C GLU A 184 -5.58 -9.30 15.71
N GLU A 185 -4.32 -9.78 15.68
CA GLU A 185 -3.58 -10.07 14.45
C GLU A 185 -4.03 -11.38 13.81
N ILE A 186 -4.28 -12.39 14.65
CA ILE A 186 -4.61 -13.73 14.21
C ILE A 186 -6.10 -13.82 13.94
N ARG A 187 -6.47 -14.22 12.73
CA ARG A 187 -7.86 -14.54 12.40
C ARG A 187 -8.19 -15.92 12.95
N SER A 188 -9.29 -16.03 13.68
CA SER A 188 -9.84 -17.30 14.14
C SER A 188 -10.45 -18.14 13.00
N VAL A 189 -10.74 -17.51 11.85
CA VAL A 189 -11.34 -18.15 10.67
C VAL A 189 -10.35 -18.04 9.50
N ARG A 190 -10.08 -19.19 8.87
CA ARG A 190 -9.23 -19.24 7.66
C ARG A 190 -9.89 -18.43 6.54
N PRO A 191 -9.14 -17.56 5.84
CA PRO A 191 -9.68 -16.79 4.72
C PRO A 191 -10.12 -17.71 3.58
N THR A 192 -11.20 -17.33 2.92
CA THR A 192 -11.66 -17.99 1.70
C THR A 192 -10.89 -17.44 0.49
N PRO A 193 -10.83 -18.14 -0.67
CA PRO A 193 -10.22 -17.59 -1.89
C PRO A 193 -10.84 -16.25 -2.33
N VAL A 194 -12.10 -16.01 -2.03
CA VAL A 194 -12.78 -14.72 -2.27
C VAL A 194 -12.25 -13.63 -1.33
N ASP A 195 -11.94 -13.98 -0.07
CA ASP A 195 -11.37 -13.01 0.87
C ASP A 195 -9.94 -12.64 0.48
N GLU A 196 -9.16 -13.59 -0.02
CA GLU A 196 -7.82 -13.36 -0.57
C GLU A 196 -7.89 -12.41 -1.78
N ALA A 197 -8.81 -12.65 -2.71
CA ALA A 197 -9.02 -11.76 -3.86
C ALA A 197 -9.44 -10.34 -3.43
N ARG A 198 -10.34 -10.22 -2.45
CA ARG A 198 -10.73 -8.92 -1.88
C ARG A 198 -9.54 -8.18 -1.27
N TRP A 199 -8.62 -8.92 -0.68
CA TRP A 199 -7.41 -8.35 -0.13
C TRP A 199 -6.50 -7.81 -1.23
N GLY A 200 -6.21 -8.58 -2.27
CA GLY A 200 -5.42 -8.12 -3.42
C GLY A 200 -6.04 -6.89 -4.10
N PHE A 201 -7.36 -6.85 -4.25
CA PHE A 201 -8.05 -5.66 -4.79
C PHE A 201 -7.84 -4.42 -3.93
N SER A 202 -7.63 -4.56 -2.61
CA SER A 202 -7.34 -3.41 -1.76
C SER A 202 -6.00 -2.75 -2.04
N VAL A 203 -5.02 -3.49 -2.56
CA VAL A 203 -3.74 -2.93 -3.02
C VAL A 203 -3.96 -2.06 -4.25
N ILE A 204 -4.81 -2.53 -5.18
CA ILE A 204 -5.18 -1.73 -6.35
C ILE A 204 -5.89 -0.45 -5.90
N GLU A 205 -6.91 -0.56 -5.04
CA GLU A 205 -7.71 0.60 -4.59
C GLU A 205 -6.89 1.63 -3.80
N ASN A 206 -5.97 1.19 -2.95
CA ASN A 206 -5.30 2.06 -2.00
C ASN A 206 -3.93 2.56 -2.44
N SER A 207 -3.36 1.98 -3.50
CA SER A 207 -2.01 2.32 -3.94
C SER A 207 -1.89 2.43 -5.45
N LEU A 208 -2.20 1.37 -6.20
CA LEU A 208 -1.92 1.33 -7.64
C LEU A 208 -2.82 2.26 -8.46
N TRP A 209 -4.06 2.52 -8.00
CA TRP A 209 -5.02 3.38 -8.71
C TRP A 209 -4.53 4.82 -8.87
N GLU A 210 -3.78 5.32 -7.90
CA GLU A 210 -3.16 6.65 -7.95
C GLU A 210 -1.73 6.60 -8.52
N ALA A 211 -0.94 5.62 -8.06
CA ALA A 211 0.48 5.53 -8.42
C ALA A 211 0.72 5.26 -9.92
N VAL A 212 -0.11 4.44 -10.57
CA VAL A 212 0.09 4.11 -12.00
C VAL A 212 -0.15 5.32 -12.91
N PRO A 213 -1.24 6.07 -12.79
CA PRO A 213 -1.40 7.31 -13.57
C PRO A 213 -0.30 8.34 -13.33
N ASP A 214 0.19 8.49 -12.11
CA ASP A 214 1.29 9.41 -11.80
C ASP A 214 2.59 8.96 -12.47
N PHE A 215 2.93 7.68 -12.36
CA PHE A 215 4.06 7.08 -13.07
C PHE A 215 3.96 7.27 -14.59
N MET A 216 2.78 7.05 -15.16
CA MET A 216 2.57 7.20 -16.60
C MET A 216 2.73 8.65 -17.06
N ARG A 217 2.27 9.62 -16.28
CA ARG A 217 2.46 11.05 -16.58
C ARG A 217 3.92 11.46 -16.48
N GLU A 218 4.62 10.98 -15.47
CA GLU A 218 6.05 11.25 -15.29
C GLU A 218 6.87 10.63 -16.43
N LEU A 219 6.56 9.39 -16.82
CA LEU A 219 7.21 8.71 -17.94
C LEU A 219 6.97 9.47 -19.25
N ASP A 220 5.72 9.86 -19.54
CA ASP A 220 5.36 10.62 -20.74
C ASP A 220 6.05 11.99 -20.78
N GLY A 221 6.06 12.69 -19.65
CA GLY A 221 6.75 13.97 -19.53
C GLY A 221 8.25 13.86 -19.85
N ARG A 222 8.93 12.87 -19.28
CA ARG A 222 10.36 12.63 -19.54
C ARG A 222 10.64 12.19 -20.97
N LEU A 223 9.80 11.31 -21.54
CA LEU A 223 9.92 10.92 -22.95
C LEU A 223 9.79 12.11 -23.88
N ASN A 224 8.87 13.03 -23.56
CA ASN A 224 8.66 14.22 -24.38
C ASN A 224 9.81 15.22 -24.23
N GLU A 225 10.30 15.46 -23.02
CA GLU A 225 11.40 16.39 -22.74
C GLU A 225 12.73 15.94 -23.37
N ASP A 226 13.10 14.66 -23.22
CA ASP A 226 14.42 14.18 -23.60
C ASP A 226 14.48 13.65 -25.04
N TYR A 227 13.35 13.19 -25.60
CA TYR A 227 13.31 12.52 -26.92
C TYR A 227 12.24 13.04 -27.89
N GLU A 228 11.43 14.01 -27.50
CA GLU A 228 10.26 14.49 -28.27
C GLU A 228 9.28 13.34 -28.63
N VAL A 229 9.19 12.32 -27.77
CA VAL A 229 8.30 11.15 -27.90
C VAL A 229 7.19 11.26 -26.88
N SER A 230 5.94 11.02 -27.28
CA SER A 230 4.79 10.98 -26.38
C SER A 230 4.08 9.64 -26.43
N LEU A 231 3.54 9.24 -25.28
CA LEU A 231 2.70 8.04 -25.20
C LEU A 231 1.34 8.31 -25.87
N PRO A 232 0.79 7.33 -26.61
CA PRO A 232 -0.63 7.39 -27.01
C PRO A 232 -1.54 7.53 -25.80
N LEU A 233 -2.66 8.24 -25.93
CA LEU A 233 -3.62 8.43 -24.83
C LEU A 233 -4.23 7.12 -24.28
N ASP A 234 -4.22 6.08 -25.10
CA ASP A 234 -4.67 4.72 -24.75
C ASP A 234 -3.53 3.76 -24.44
N ALA A 235 -2.30 4.25 -24.29
CA ALA A 235 -1.16 3.43 -23.92
C ALA A 235 -1.38 2.76 -22.55
N SER A 236 -1.13 1.46 -22.49
CA SER A 236 -1.23 0.65 -21.28
C SER A 236 -0.03 -0.28 -21.12
N PRO A 237 1.19 0.28 -21.01
CA PRO A 237 2.41 -0.52 -20.93
C PRO A 237 2.55 -1.29 -19.62
N VAL A 238 1.82 -0.90 -18.58
CA VAL A 238 1.77 -1.59 -17.29
C VAL A 238 0.39 -2.17 -17.08
N GLN A 239 0.33 -3.49 -16.93
CA GLN A 239 -0.91 -4.25 -16.71
C GLN A 239 -0.85 -4.98 -15.38
N PHE A 240 -2.02 -5.27 -14.84
CA PHE A 240 -2.16 -6.00 -13.58
C PHE A 240 -3.03 -7.22 -13.79
N SER A 241 -2.46 -8.38 -13.49
CA SER A 241 -3.14 -9.67 -13.48
C SER A 241 -3.27 -10.21 -12.05
N SER A 242 -4.09 -11.21 -11.84
CA SER A 242 -4.26 -11.84 -10.54
C SER A 242 -4.51 -13.34 -10.68
N TRP A 243 -3.81 -14.14 -9.88
CA TRP A 243 -4.07 -15.57 -9.75
C TRP A 243 -5.14 -15.87 -8.69
N MET A 244 -5.46 -14.88 -7.83
CA MET A 244 -6.40 -15.06 -6.74
C MET A 244 -7.80 -15.43 -7.24
N GLY A 245 -8.32 -16.56 -6.76
CA GLY A 245 -9.60 -17.10 -7.17
C GLY A 245 -9.62 -17.72 -8.57
N GLY A 246 -8.51 -17.73 -9.30
CA GLY A 246 -8.35 -18.35 -10.62
C GLY A 246 -7.43 -19.57 -10.62
N ASP A 247 -6.28 -19.45 -9.97
CA ASP A 247 -5.32 -20.54 -9.80
C ASP A 247 -5.84 -21.56 -8.77
N ARG A 248 -5.94 -22.81 -9.19
CA ARG A 248 -6.45 -23.88 -8.35
C ARG A 248 -5.36 -24.58 -7.55
N ASP A 249 -4.19 -24.81 -8.13
CA ASP A 249 -3.03 -25.46 -7.51
C ASP A 249 -3.40 -26.56 -6.47
N GLY A 250 -4.34 -27.42 -6.85
CA GLY A 250 -4.87 -28.46 -5.95
C GLY A 250 -5.82 -27.99 -4.84
N ASN A 251 -6.13 -26.69 -4.76
CA ASN A 251 -7.07 -26.16 -3.76
C ASN A 251 -8.52 -26.44 -4.16
N PRO A 252 -9.26 -27.33 -3.46
CA PRO A 252 -10.62 -27.70 -3.81
C PRO A 252 -11.64 -26.57 -3.62
N PHE A 253 -11.26 -25.49 -2.91
CA PHE A 253 -12.14 -24.34 -2.68
C PHE A 253 -12.12 -23.33 -3.81
N VAL A 254 -11.17 -23.41 -4.74
CA VAL A 254 -11.13 -22.57 -5.96
C VAL A 254 -11.95 -23.24 -7.05
N THR A 255 -13.24 -23.05 -7.00
CA THR A 255 -14.21 -23.57 -7.96
C THR A 255 -14.48 -22.57 -9.09
N SER A 256 -15.11 -23.01 -10.19
CA SER A 256 -15.54 -22.10 -11.28
C SER A 256 -16.46 -20.99 -10.80
N LYS A 257 -17.34 -21.28 -9.82
CA LYS A 257 -18.22 -20.28 -9.18
C LYS A 257 -17.42 -19.23 -8.41
N VAL A 258 -16.36 -19.64 -7.72
CA VAL A 258 -15.44 -18.71 -7.03
C VAL A 258 -14.71 -17.83 -8.03
N THR A 259 -14.23 -18.40 -9.14
CA THR A 259 -13.57 -17.62 -10.20
C THR A 259 -14.53 -16.58 -10.79
N GLU A 260 -15.75 -16.96 -11.12
CA GLU A 260 -16.80 -16.03 -11.58
C GLU A 260 -17.05 -14.92 -10.57
N GLN A 261 -17.22 -15.27 -9.30
CA GLN A 261 -17.44 -14.32 -8.22
C GLN A 261 -16.27 -13.33 -8.09
N VAL A 262 -15.03 -13.79 -8.18
CA VAL A 262 -13.84 -12.94 -8.10
C VAL A 262 -13.75 -11.98 -9.29
N LEU A 263 -14.03 -12.46 -10.53
CA LEU A 263 -14.05 -11.61 -11.72
C LEU A 263 -15.14 -10.52 -11.62
N LEU A 264 -16.31 -10.87 -11.13
CA LEU A 264 -17.39 -9.91 -10.90
C LEU A 264 -17.02 -8.89 -9.82
N LEU A 265 -16.37 -9.31 -8.74
CA LEU A 265 -15.88 -8.41 -7.70
C LEU A 265 -14.81 -7.45 -8.25
N ALA A 266 -13.88 -7.92 -9.08
CA ALA A 266 -12.88 -7.08 -9.72
C ALA A 266 -13.56 -6.01 -10.59
N ARG A 267 -14.50 -6.41 -11.45
CA ARG A 267 -15.28 -5.50 -12.30
C ARG A 267 -16.09 -4.49 -11.49
N LYS A 268 -16.72 -4.92 -10.40
CA LYS A 268 -17.45 -4.04 -9.47
C LYS A 268 -16.52 -2.98 -8.86
N ARG A 269 -15.30 -3.37 -8.48
CA ARG A 269 -14.30 -2.46 -7.91
C ARG A 269 -13.83 -1.42 -8.92
N ALA A 270 -13.48 -1.86 -10.12
CA ALA A 270 -13.11 -0.96 -11.21
C ALA A 270 -14.25 0.04 -11.52
N ALA A 271 -15.49 -0.44 -11.65
CA ALA A 271 -16.63 0.44 -11.89
C ALA A 271 -16.83 1.48 -10.78
N LYS A 272 -16.60 1.10 -9.50
CA LYS A 272 -16.68 2.04 -8.38
C LYS A 272 -15.60 3.12 -8.48
N LEU A 273 -14.35 2.74 -8.76
CA LEU A 273 -13.21 3.67 -8.84
C LEU A 273 -13.40 4.65 -10.01
N PHE A 274 -13.76 4.16 -11.19
CA PHE A 274 -14.08 5.03 -12.33
C PHE A 274 -15.24 5.99 -12.04
N ALA A 275 -16.31 5.53 -11.36
CA ALA A 275 -17.41 6.40 -10.99
C ALA A 275 -16.97 7.54 -10.06
N ILE A 276 -16.08 7.26 -9.09
CA ILE A 276 -15.55 8.26 -8.16
C ILE A 276 -14.72 9.31 -8.91
N ASP A 277 -13.81 8.88 -9.79
CA ASP A 277 -12.94 9.80 -10.51
C ASP A 277 -13.70 10.64 -11.53
N LEU A 278 -14.67 10.05 -12.23
CA LEU A 278 -15.53 10.78 -13.14
C LEU A 278 -16.45 11.79 -12.41
N ASP A 279 -16.90 11.46 -11.20
CA ASP A 279 -17.68 12.39 -10.38
C ASP A 279 -16.83 13.60 -9.95
N ARG A 280 -15.58 13.39 -9.53
CA ARG A 280 -14.61 14.45 -9.25
C ARG A 280 -14.38 15.32 -10.51
N LEU A 281 -14.13 14.66 -11.63
CA LEU A 281 -13.91 15.35 -12.92
C LEU A 281 -15.11 16.20 -13.34
N GLN A 282 -16.34 15.74 -13.09
CA GLN A 282 -17.55 16.55 -13.33
C GLN A 282 -17.58 17.84 -12.49
N VAL A 283 -17.05 17.79 -11.27
CA VAL A 283 -16.97 19.00 -10.43
C VAL A 283 -15.94 19.98 -10.98
N GLU A 284 -14.78 19.49 -11.37
CA GLU A 284 -13.69 20.31 -11.92
C GLU A 284 -14.05 20.92 -13.28
N LEU A 285 -14.71 20.15 -14.14
CA LEU A 285 -15.12 20.57 -15.49
C LEU A 285 -16.52 21.22 -15.54
N SER A 286 -16.94 21.87 -14.46
CA SER A 286 -18.16 22.71 -14.44
C SER A 286 -17.93 24.02 -15.22
N MET A 287 -17.84 23.91 -16.55
CA MET A 287 -17.55 25.00 -17.46
C MET A 287 -18.68 25.13 -18.50
N TYR A 288 -18.99 26.38 -18.90
CA TYR A 288 -20.02 26.67 -19.92
C TYR A 288 -19.45 26.70 -21.34
N ASP A 289 -18.15 26.88 -21.48
CA ASP A 289 -17.47 26.97 -22.78
C ASP A 289 -16.74 25.66 -23.13
N CYS A 290 -16.70 25.36 -24.44
CA CYS A 290 -16.01 24.19 -24.97
C CYS A 290 -15.67 24.37 -26.44
N ASN A 291 -14.84 23.51 -27.00
CA ASN A 291 -14.52 23.49 -28.42
C ASN A 291 -15.70 22.96 -29.26
N ASP A 292 -15.65 23.23 -30.57
CA ASP A 292 -16.70 22.84 -31.53
C ASP A 292 -16.93 21.31 -31.54
N ALA A 293 -15.89 20.52 -31.46
CA ALA A 293 -15.98 19.06 -31.46
C ALA A 293 -16.79 18.51 -30.27
N LEU A 294 -16.65 19.11 -29.09
CA LEU A 294 -17.46 18.73 -27.94
C LEU A 294 -18.89 19.28 -28.07
N ARG A 295 -19.04 20.52 -28.57
CA ARG A 295 -20.35 21.12 -28.80
C ARG A 295 -21.20 20.30 -29.77
N GLU A 296 -20.60 19.77 -30.84
CA GLU A 296 -21.28 18.90 -31.79
C GLU A 296 -21.81 17.61 -31.12
N LYS A 297 -21.09 17.08 -30.13
CA LYS A 297 -21.49 15.86 -29.41
C LYS A 297 -22.59 16.07 -28.38
N VAL A 298 -22.61 17.20 -27.69
CA VAL A 298 -23.49 17.43 -26.53
C VAL A 298 -24.61 18.48 -26.81
N GLY A 299 -24.61 19.11 -27.98
CA GLY A 299 -25.61 20.13 -28.37
C GLY A 299 -25.53 21.39 -27.51
N ASP A 300 -26.67 21.99 -27.20
CA ASP A 300 -26.76 23.26 -26.46
C ASP A 300 -26.72 23.09 -24.93
N ALA A 301 -26.00 22.07 -24.45
CA ALA A 301 -25.86 21.86 -23.02
C ALA A 301 -25.12 23.02 -22.33
N ASN A 302 -25.67 23.54 -21.23
CA ASN A 302 -25.05 24.63 -20.46
C ASN A 302 -23.68 24.27 -19.88
N GLU A 303 -23.48 23.00 -19.51
CA GLU A 303 -22.24 22.46 -19.00
C GLU A 303 -21.80 21.27 -19.90
N PRO A 304 -21.16 21.54 -21.04
CA PRO A 304 -20.89 20.55 -22.08
C PRO A 304 -20.06 19.35 -21.61
N TYR A 305 -19.04 19.57 -20.79
CA TYR A 305 -18.21 18.48 -20.24
C TYR A 305 -19.01 17.58 -19.31
N ARG A 306 -19.84 18.16 -18.44
CA ARG A 306 -20.73 17.39 -17.55
C ARG A 306 -21.76 16.61 -18.34
N ALA A 307 -22.32 17.19 -19.39
CA ALA A 307 -23.26 16.49 -20.25
C ALA A 307 -22.64 15.26 -20.93
N LEU A 308 -21.35 15.33 -21.30
CA LEU A 308 -20.60 14.20 -21.84
C LEU A 308 -20.31 13.12 -20.77
N LEU A 309 -19.91 13.54 -19.57
CA LEU A 309 -19.43 12.64 -18.51
C LEU A 309 -20.58 11.92 -17.78
N ARG A 310 -21.72 12.58 -17.58
CA ARG A 310 -22.85 12.04 -16.82
C ARG A 310 -23.32 10.65 -17.26
N PRO A 311 -23.53 10.38 -18.55
CA PRO A 311 -23.92 9.03 -19.00
C PRO A 311 -22.87 7.95 -18.68
N LEU A 312 -21.59 8.33 -18.62
CA LEU A 312 -20.50 7.41 -18.24
C LEU A 312 -20.56 7.07 -16.75
N VAL A 313 -20.75 8.10 -15.90
CA VAL A 313 -20.95 7.89 -14.45
C VAL A 313 -22.13 6.98 -14.20
N ASP A 314 -23.29 7.27 -14.81
CA ASP A 314 -24.51 6.46 -14.66
C ASP A 314 -24.28 5.01 -15.09
N LYS A 315 -23.53 4.77 -16.17
CA LYS A 315 -23.17 3.44 -16.66
C LYS A 315 -22.29 2.67 -15.66
N PHE A 316 -21.29 3.33 -15.06
CA PHE A 316 -20.43 2.70 -14.06
C PHE A 316 -21.19 2.41 -12.77
N ILE A 317 -22.06 3.32 -12.32
CA ILE A 317 -22.92 3.10 -11.17
C ILE A 317 -23.86 1.92 -11.43
N ALA A 318 -24.55 1.88 -12.56
CA ALA A 318 -25.44 0.77 -12.94
C ALA A 318 -24.68 -0.58 -13.01
N THR A 319 -23.44 -0.59 -13.53
CA THR A 319 -22.59 -1.77 -13.56
C THR A 319 -22.25 -2.25 -12.15
N ARG A 320 -21.84 -1.35 -11.27
CA ARG A 320 -21.53 -1.64 -9.86
C ARG A 320 -22.73 -2.22 -9.13
N ASP A 321 -23.89 -1.61 -9.29
CA ASP A 321 -25.12 -1.97 -8.56
C ASP A 321 -25.70 -3.27 -9.10
N GLY A 322 -25.76 -3.45 -10.41
CA GLY A 322 -26.20 -4.71 -11.02
C GLY A 322 -25.34 -5.92 -10.63
N ILE A 323 -24.01 -5.73 -10.52
CA ILE A 323 -23.13 -6.80 -9.98
C ILE A 323 -23.40 -7.02 -8.50
N SER A 324 -23.71 -5.98 -7.73
CA SER A 324 -24.04 -6.13 -6.30
C SER A 324 -25.29 -6.95 -6.10
N ASP A 325 -26.33 -6.67 -6.88
CA ASP A 325 -27.60 -7.39 -6.84
C ASP A 325 -27.41 -8.85 -7.26
N TYR A 326 -26.67 -9.10 -8.32
CA TYR A 326 -26.34 -10.46 -8.76
C TYR A 326 -25.60 -11.28 -7.71
N LEU A 327 -24.65 -10.66 -6.99
CA LEU A 327 -23.85 -11.34 -5.95
C LEU A 327 -24.62 -11.51 -4.63
N ALA A 328 -25.70 -10.77 -4.43
CA ALA A 328 -26.57 -10.90 -3.25
C ALA A 328 -27.61 -12.05 -3.37
N GLY A 329 -27.83 -12.56 -4.57
CA GLY A 329 -28.76 -13.66 -4.88
C GLY A 329 -30.09 -13.18 -5.28
#